data_9f10fffe238ec0c7574805cacbe8021a
#
_entry.id   9f10fffe238ec0c7574805cacbe8021a
#
_cell.length_a   1.000
_cell.length_b   1.000
_cell.length_c   1.000
_cell.angle_alpha   90.00
_cell.angle_beta   90.00
_cell.angle_gamma   90.00
#
_symmetry.space_group_name_H-M   'P 1'
#
loop_
_entity.id
_entity.type
_entity.pdbx_description
1 polymer ?
#
loop_
_entity_poly.entity_id
_entity_poly.type
_entity_poly.pdbx_seq_one_letter_code
_entity_poly.pdbx_strand_id
1 'polypeptide(L)'
;MTDTAASPAVRDVVAALDRRYPRAWAESWDRVGLVLGEPDAAVRRVLCVVDCVPETVEQALEARADLIVAHHPLLLKPVSSIAPDTYKGRIIHRLIRSDVALYCAHTNADVADPGVSDALAGRLGLTALRPLVPATGAAAGEGRGTGRIGELPATMTLGELTGFVASRLPGTTSGVRSAGDPERPVRTLAVCGGAGDAFLPDARRAGVDAYLCADLRHHPVSEHLADGGPALLDAAHWATERPWLDDVAAWLRGQFDIDVLVSELDTDPWTGHARAVPDLPETKEIQP
;
A
#
# COMPACT_ATOMS: atom_id res chain seq x y z
N MET A 1 38.50 20.99 -3.08
CA MET A 1 37.57 20.84 -4.18
C MET A 1 36.85 19.54 -3.89
N THR A 2 35.67 19.60 -3.30
CA THR A 2 34.81 18.42 -3.06
C THR A 2 34.28 18.03 -4.42
N ASP A 3 34.67 16.85 -4.88
CA ASP A 3 34.09 16.18 -6.04
C ASP A 3 32.62 15.94 -5.71
N THR A 4 31.74 16.82 -6.19
CA THR A 4 30.29 16.61 -6.07
C THR A 4 29.98 15.48 -7.04
N ALA A 5 29.81 14.28 -6.51
CA ALA A 5 29.35 13.14 -7.29
C ALA A 5 28.13 13.57 -8.13
N ALA A 6 28.18 13.30 -9.43
CA ALA A 6 27.06 13.65 -10.32
C ALA A 6 25.77 12.97 -9.84
N SER A 7 24.68 13.72 -9.82
CA SER A 7 23.36 13.16 -9.47
C SER A 7 23.07 11.94 -10.34
N PRO A 8 22.48 10.86 -9.79
CA PRO A 8 22.10 9.69 -10.59
C PRO A 8 21.07 10.08 -11.66
N ALA A 9 21.06 9.37 -12.78
CA ALA A 9 20.02 9.51 -13.79
C ALA A 9 18.77 8.68 -13.40
N VAL A 10 17.62 8.99 -14.00
CA VAL A 10 16.38 8.21 -13.83
C VAL A 10 16.64 6.72 -14.07
N ARG A 11 17.37 6.35 -15.13
CA ARG A 11 17.71 4.94 -15.40
C ARG A 11 18.50 4.26 -14.27
N ASP A 12 19.34 5.01 -13.54
CA ASP A 12 20.15 4.43 -12.46
C ASP A 12 19.28 4.10 -11.24
N VAL A 13 18.35 5.03 -10.91
CA VAL A 13 17.37 4.81 -9.84
C VAL A 13 16.40 3.69 -10.21
N VAL A 14 15.88 3.68 -11.45
CA VAL A 14 15.03 2.60 -11.98
C VAL A 14 15.74 1.25 -11.94
N ALA A 15 16.99 1.18 -12.38
CA ALA A 15 17.76 -0.07 -12.32
C ALA A 15 17.98 -0.56 -10.89
N ALA A 16 18.14 0.35 -9.92
CA ALA A 16 18.24 -0.03 -8.51
C ALA A 16 16.90 -0.55 -7.97
N LEU A 17 15.78 0.13 -8.29
CA LEU A 17 14.44 -0.32 -7.91
C LEU A 17 14.08 -1.67 -8.57
N ASP A 18 14.40 -1.86 -9.86
CA ASP A 18 14.18 -3.13 -10.56
C ASP A 18 15.04 -4.28 -10.00
N ARG A 19 16.20 -3.99 -9.38
CA ARG A 19 16.97 -5.02 -8.64
C ARG A 19 16.34 -5.37 -7.30
N ARG A 20 15.77 -4.38 -6.59
CA ARG A 20 15.09 -4.58 -5.31
C ARG A 20 13.73 -5.26 -5.48
N TYR A 21 12.99 -4.85 -6.48
CA TYR A 21 11.64 -5.31 -6.85
C TYR A 21 11.62 -5.74 -8.31
N PRO A 22 12.21 -6.89 -8.68
CA PRO A 22 12.27 -7.34 -10.06
C PRO A 22 10.89 -7.39 -10.71
N ARG A 23 10.77 -6.85 -11.90
CA ARG A 23 9.49 -6.83 -12.66
C ARG A 23 8.92 -8.23 -12.89
N ALA A 24 9.79 -9.22 -13.00
CA ALA A 24 9.39 -10.63 -13.17
C ALA A 24 8.66 -11.22 -11.93
N TRP A 25 8.68 -10.52 -10.79
CA TRP A 25 7.95 -10.92 -9.59
C TRP A 25 6.52 -10.42 -9.57
N ALA A 26 6.18 -9.45 -10.44
CA ALA A 26 4.83 -8.92 -10.52
C ALA A 26 3.85 -9.95 -11.07
N GLU A 27 2.60 -9.84 -10.63
CA GLU A 27 1.49 -10.61 -11.18
C GLU A 27 1.33 -10.34 -12.69
N SER A 28 0.89 -11.34 -13.43
CA SER A 28 0.81 -11.28 -14.91
C SER A 28 -0.11 -10.17 -15.44
N TRP A 29 -1.08 -9.77 -14.66
CA TRP A 29 -2.01 -8.68 -14.98
C TRP A 29 -1.48 -7.30 -14.63
N ASP A 30 -0.40 -7.21 -13.84
CA ASP A 30 0.14 -5.97 -13.28
C ASP A 30 0.99 -5.17 -14.29
N ARG A 31 1.27 -3.91 -13.95
CA ARG A 31 2.04 -2.97 -14.79
C ARG A 31 3.00 -2.17 -13.92
N VAL A 32 4.22 -2.68 -13.78
CA VAL A 32 5.27 -2.12 -12.91
C VAL A 32 6.46 -1.59 -13.72
N GLY A 33 7.30 -0.79 -13.08
CA GLY A 33 8.50 -0.22 -13.66
C GLY A 33 8.35 1.26 -14.06
N LEU A 34 9.23 1.76 -14.92
CA LEU A 34 9.17 3.14 -15.44
C LEU A 34 7.93 3.31 -16.32
N VAL A 35 7.03 4.20 -15.91
CA VAL A 35 5.78 4.49 -16.63
C VAL A 35 5.99 5.61 -17.65
N LEU A 36 6.70 6.66 -17.26
CA LEU A 36 7.08 7.79 -18.10
C LEU A 36 8.31 8.51 -17.50
N GLY A 37 8.99 9.30 -18.33
CA GLY A 37 10.16 10.11 -17.94
C GLY A 37 11.36 9.83 -18.84
N GLU A 38 12.29 10.78 -18.89
CA GLU A 38 13.51 10.69 -19.69
C GLU A 38 14.56 9.89 -18.91
N PRO A 39 15.05 8.74 -19.43
CA PRO A 39 15.99 7.88 -18.70
C PRO A 39 17.30 8.56 -18.30
N ASP A 40 17.73 9.56 -19.07
CA ASP A 40 18.98 10.29 -18.87
C ASP A 40 18.83 11.54 -18.00
N ALA A 41 17.61 11.91 -17.59
CA ALA A 41 17.35 13.04 -16.73
C ALA A 41 17.98 12.81 -15.33
N ALA A 42 18.57 13.85 -14.78
CA ALA A 42 19.17 13.79 -13.44
C ALA A 42 18.08 13.73 -12.35
N VAL A 43 18.30 12.89 -11.33
CA VAL A 43 17.43 12.78 -10.17
C VAL A 43 18.14 13.34 -8.94
N ARG A 44 17.62 14.40 -8.37
CA ARG A 44 18.10 15.03 -7.12
C ARG A 44 17.07 14.86 -6.01
N ARG A 45 15.79 14.75 -6.38
CA ARG A 45 14.69 14.59 -5.43
C ARG A 45 13.67 13.60 -5.92
N VAL A 46 13.25 12.72 -5.02
CA VAL A 46 12.22 11.70 -5.23
C VAL A 46 11.06 11.97 -4.28
N LEU A 47 9.82 11.79 -4.74
CA LEU A 47 8.63 11.70 -3.89
C LEU A 47 8.07 10.28 -3.93
N CYS A 48 7.97 9.62 -2.78
CA CYS A 48 7.31 8.32 -2.62
C CYS A 48 5.83 8.53 -2.27
N VAL A 49 4.93 7.85 -2.99
CA VAL A 49 3.47 7.94 -2.85
C VAL A 49 2.83 6.56 -2.91
N VAL A 50 1.67 6.38 -2.29
CA VAL A 50 0.85 5.18 -2.57
C VAL A 50 0.20 5.36 -3.93
N ASP A 51 -0.54 6.43 -4.13
CA ASP A 51 -1.31 6.71 -5.34
C ASP A 51 -0.73 7.86 -6.14
N CYS A 52 -0.64 7.69 -7.46
CA CYS A 52 -0.36 8.78 -8.40
C CYS A 52 -1.68 9.45 -8.83
N VAL A 53 -2.15 10.36 -7.98
CA VAL A 53 -3.40 11.16 -8.16
C VAL A 53 -3.06 12.64 -8.37
N PRO A 54 -4.02 13.49 -8.81
CA PRO A 54 -3.74 14.92 -9.03
C PRO A 54 -3.05 15.59 -7.84
N GLU A 55 -3.48 15.30 -6.62
CA GLU A 55 -2.99 15.90 -5.38
C GLU A 55 -1.51 15.55 -5.12
N THR A 56 -1.13 14.28 -5.31
CA THR A 56 0.27 13.82 -5.12
C THR A 56 1.16 14.30 -6.27
N VAL A 57 0.62 14.51 -7.47
CA VAL A 57 1.34 15.14 -8.58
C VAL A 57 1.63 16.60 -8.27
N GLU A 58 0.65 17.38 -7.81
CA GLU A 58 0.90 18.77 -7.42
C GLU A 58 1.91 18.87 -6.27
N GLN A 59 1.83 17.98 -5.26
CA GLN A 59 2.83 17.89 -4.20
C GLN A 59 4.25 17.64 -4.77
N ALA A 60 4.38 16.75 -5.76
CA ALA A 60 5.68 16.48 -6.41
C ALA A 60 6.22 17.73 -7.11
N LEU A 61 5.36 18.48 -7.81
CA LEU A 61 5.76 19.72 -8.51
C LEU A 61 6.14 20.83 -7.52
N GLU A 62 5.37 21.04 -6.46
CA GLU A 62 5.69 22.00 -5.40
C GLU A 62 7.01 21.65 -4.71
N ALA A 63 7.23 20.37 -4.46
CA ALA A 63 8.47 19.86 -3.89
C ALA A 63 9.66 19.87 -4.89
N ARG A 64 9.41 20.14 -6.18
CA ARG A 64 10.40 20.04 -7.25
C ARG A 64 11.04 18.65 -7.32
N ALA A 65 10.21 17.60 -7.21
CA ALA A 65 10.68 16.24 -7.38
C ALA A 65 10.99 15.95 -8.86
N ASP A 66 12.07 15.23 -9.11
CA ASP A 66 12.49 14.80 -10.45
C ASP A 66 11.86 13.41 -10.78
N LEU A 67 11.47 12.65 -9.76
CA LEU A 67 10.90 11.31 -9.89
C LEU A 67 9.82 11.08 -8.82
N ILE A 68 8.69 10.52 -9.23
CA ILE A 68 7.69 9.92 -8.32
C ILE A 68 7.90 8.41 -8.31
N VAL A 69 8.02 7.82 -7.12
CA VAL A 69 7.94 6.36 -6.89
C VAL A 69 6.57 6.07 -6.28
N ALA A 70 5.69 5.48 -7.08
CA ALA A 70 4.34 5.13 -6.68
C ALA A 70 4.21 3.64 -6.39
N HIS A 71 3.34 3.27 -5.43
CA HIS A 71 2.92 1.89 -5.26
C HIS A 71 1.91 1.51 -6.34
N HIS A 72 0.81 2.23 -6.46
CA HIS A 72 -0.23 1.90 -7.42
C HIS A 72 0.08 2.34 -8.85
N PRO A 73 -0.15 1.46 -9.85
CA PRO A 73 0.09 1.77 -11.25
C PRO A 73 -0.99 2.71 -11.83
N LEU A 74 -0.59 3.90 -12.27
CA LEU A 74 -1.49 4.84 -12.96
C LEU A 74 -2.16 4.19 -14.18
N LEU A 75 -1.44 3.35 -14.92
CA LEU A 75 -1.88 2.71 -16.16
C LEU A 75 -2.06 1.20 -16.01
N LEU A 76 -2.70 0.71 -14.95
CA LEU A 76 -2.97 -0.71 -14.72
C LEU A 76 -3.78 -1.32 -15.88
N LYS A 77 -4.86 -0.65 -16.31
CA LYS A 77 -5.64 -1.07 -17.47
C LYS A 77 -5.13 -0.37 -18.73
N PRO A 78 -5.07 -1.07 -19.88
CA PRO A 78 -4.70 -0.46 -21.15
C PRO A 78 -5.55 0.78 -21.44
N VAL A 79 -4.92 1.82 -21.96
CA VAL A 79 -5.58 3.07 -22.39
C VAL A 79 -5.43 3.25 -23.88
N SER A 80 -6.50 3.72 -24.54
CA SER A 80 -6.50 4.01 -25.99
C SER A 80 -6.12 5.45 -26.28
N SER A 81 -6.12 6.32 -25.30
CA SER A 81 -5.81 7.74 -25.42
C SER A 81 -5.19 8.26 -24.12
N ILE A 82 -4.25 9.15 -24.25
CA ILE A 82 -3.69 9.95 -23.17
C ILE A 82 -4.05 11.43 -23.31
N ALA A 83 -5.06 11.76 -24.13
CA ALA A 83 -5.54 13.12 -24.25
C ALA A 83 -5.97 13.69 -22.88
N PRO A 84 -5.80 15.00 -22.62
CA PRO A 84 -6.04 15.60 -21.30
C PRO A 84 -7.53 15.84 -20.99
N ASP A 85 -8.43 15.19 -21.70
CA ASP A 85 -9.86 15.10 -21.42
C ASP A 85 -10.18 14.10 -20.28
N THR A 86 -9.29 13.11 -20.06
CA THR A 86 -9.37 12.18 -18.94
C THR A 86 -8.46 12.59 -17.77
N TYR A 87 -8.73 12.11 -16.55
CA TYR A 87 -7.87 12.41 -15.40
C TYR A 87 -6.46 11.82 -15.57
N LYS A 88 -6.32 10.61 -16.12
CA LYS A 88 -5.03 9.97 -16.37
C LYS A 88 -4.25 10.74 -17.45
N GLY A 89 -4.91 11.16 -18.51
CA GLY A 89 -4.30 12.00 -19.52
C GLY A 89 -3.79 13.33 -18.96
N ARG A 90 -4.56 13.99 -18.10
CA ARG A 90 -4.12 15.22 -17.42
C ARG A 90 -2.88 15.00 -16.56
N ILE A 91 -2.83 13.93 -15.77
CA ILE A 91 -1.65 13.56 -14.96
C ILE A 91 -0.43 13.35 -15.85
N ILE A 92 -0.55 12.53 -16.91
CA ILE A 92 0.54 12.22 -17.83
C ILE A 92 1.09 13.50 -18.48
N HIS A 93 0.19 14.34 -19.01
CA HIS A 93 0.61 15.61 -19.61
C HIS A 93 1.27 16.56 -18.60
N ARG A 94 0.76 16.58 -17.35
CA ARG A 94 1.33 17.42 -16.30
C ARG A 94 2.76 16.97 -15.95
N LEU A 95 2.97 15.67 -15.74
CA LEU A 95 4.28 15.11 -15.44
C LEU A 95 5.29 15.32 -16.57
N ILE A 96 4.91 15.00 -17.83
CA ILE A 96 5.80 15.17 -18.99
C ILE A 96 6.22 16.64 -19.18
N ARG A 97 5.26 17.60 -19.08
CA ARG A 97 5.57 19.03 -19.22
C ARG A 97 6.40 19.61 -18.09
N SER A 98 6.48 18.91 -16.97
CA SER A 98 7.24 19.32 -15.79
C SER A 98 8.54 18.52 -15.64
N ASP A 99 8.89 17.69 -16.61
CA ASP A 99 10.07 16.83 -16.63
C ASP A 99 10.17 15.91 -15.40
N VAL A 100 9.01 15.46 -14.85
CA VAL A 100 8.94 14.55 -13.70
C VAL A 100 8.70 13.13 -14.20
N ALA A 101 9.60 12.21 -13.82
CA ALA A 101 9.45 10.79 -14.12
C ALA A 101 8.47 10.11 -13.14
N LEU A 102 7.85 9.01 -13.58
CA LEU A 102 6.98 8.16 -12.76
C LEU A 102 7.44 6.70 -12.85
N TYR A 103 7.75 6.11 -11.70
CA TYR A 103 8.02 4.68 -11.54
C TYR A 103 6.97 4.05 -10.64
N CYS A 104 6.61 2.79 -10.93
CA CYS A 104 5.65 2.02 -10.15
C CYS A 104 6.29 0.72 -9.65
N ALA A 105 6.12 0.42 -8.34
CA ALA A 105 6.41 -0.88 -7.72
C ALA A 105 5.16 -1.32 -6.96
N HIS A 106 4.44 -2.30 -7.48
CA HIS A 106 3.14 -2.76 -7.01
C HIS A 106 3.25 -4.21 -6.52
N THR A 107 2.66 -5.20 -7.19
CA THR A 107 2.67 -6.58 -6.72
C THR A 107 4.08 -7.20 -6.63
N ASN A 108 5.07 -6.68 -7.36
CA ASN A 108 6.47 -7.04 -7.17
C ASN A 108 7.07 -6.53 -5.85
N ALA A 109 6.54 -5.43 -5.29
CA ALA A 109 6.89 -4.96 -3.96
C ALA A 109 6.10 -5.70 -2.87
N ASP A 110 4.85 -6.14 -3.15
CA ASP A 110 4.05 -6.93 -2.22
C ASP A 110 4.69 -8.27 -1.90
N VAL A 111 5.25 -8.92 -2.93
CA VAL A 111 5.85 -10.26 -2.80
C VAL A 111 7.29 -10.23 -2.25
N ALA A 112 7.93 -9.07 -2.25
CA ALA A 112 9.31 -8.91 -1.82
C ALA A 112 9.52 -9.24 -0.33
N ASP A 113 10.80 -9.45 0.04
CA ASP A 113 11.25 -9.60 1.42
C ASP A 113 12.51 -8.70 1.63
N PRO A 114 12.40 -7.59 2.40
CA PRO A 114 11.16 -7.02 2.92
C PRO A 114 10.31 -6.35 1.83
N GLY A 115 8.96 -6.43 1.97
CA GLY A 115 7.97 -5.86 1.08
C GLY A 115 6.89 -5.05 1.83
N VAL A 116 5.77 -4.79 1.14
CA VAL A 116 4.68 -3.94 1.66
C VAL A 116 4.09 -4.51 2.94
N SER A 117 3.82 -5.82 2.98
CA SER A 117 3.25 -6.47 4.17
C SER A 117 4.25 -6.61 5.32
N ASP A 118 5.58 -6.55 5.06
CA ASP A 118 6.60 -6.48 6.12
C ASP A 118 6.55 -5.13 6.83
N ALA A 119 6.43 -4.05 6.06
CA ALA A 119 6.28 -2.70 6.62
C ALA A 119 5.02 -2.58 7.49
N LEU A 120 3.88 -3.12 7.02
CA LEU A 120 2.65 -3.19 7.80
C LEU A 120 2.83 -4.01 9.08
N ALA A 121 3.43 -5.22 8.98
CA ALA A 121 3.72 -6.08 10.13
C ALA A 121 4.65 -5.40 11.15
N GLY A 122 5.70 -4.73 10.65
CA GLY A 122 6.63 -3.94 11.47
C GLY A 122 5.94 -2.79 12.21
N ARG A 123 4.99 -2.10 11.55
CA ARG A 123 4.21 -1.02 12.16
C ARG A 123 3.36 -1.52 13.34
N LEU A 124 2.90 -2.76 13.27
CA LEU A 124 2.15 -3.43 14.33
C LEU A 124 3.04 -4.14 15.36
N GLY A 125 4.35 -4.15 15.17
CA GLY A 125 5.30 -4.82 16.06
C GLY A 125 5.21 -6.35 16.01
N LEU A 126 4.79 -6.93 14.90
CA LEU A 126 4.74 -8.38 14.72
C LEU A 126 6.15 -8.96 14.69
N THR A 127 6.31 -10.14 15.28
CA THR A 127 7.56 -10.90 15.30
C THR A 127 7.38 -12.28 14.67
N ALA A 128 8.48 -13.03 14.45
CA ALA A 128 8.48 -14.35 13.83
C ALA A 128 7.75 -14.36 12.46
N LEU A 129 8.08 -13.40 11.61
CA LEU A 129 7.39 -13.19 10.34
C LEU A 129 7.66 -14.36 9.36
N ARG A 130 6.61 -14.74 8.65
CA ARG A 130 6.67 -15.65 7.48
C ARG A 130 5.58 -15.25 6.48
N PRO A 131 5.75 -15.57 5.18
CA PRO A 131 4.71 -15.26 4.19
C PRO A 131 3.39 -15.97 4.51
N LEU A 132 2.26 -15.27 4.29
CA LEU A 132 0.93 -15.87 4.30
C LEU A 132 0.77 -16.81 3.11
N VAL A 133 1.13 -16.34 1.92
CA VAL A 133 1.20 -17.13 0.69
C VAL A 133 2.62 -17.09 0.15
N PRO A 134 3.41 -18.16 0.31
CA PRO A 134 4.76 -18.22 -0.23
C PRO A 134 4.79 -18.00 -1.74
N ALA A 135 5.77 -17.23 -2.21
CA ALA A 135 5.94 -16.94 -3.63
C ALA A 135 6.33 -18.19 -4.43
N THR A 136 5.87 -18.25 -5.66
CA THR A 136 6.18 -19.32 -6.62
C THR A 136 6.77 -18.75 -7.93
N GLY A 137 7.19 -19.60 -8.84
CA GLY A 137 7.69 -19.18 -10.15
C GLY A 137 8.91 -18.26 -10.06
N ALA A 138 8.91 -17.15 -10.80
CA ALA A 138 10.01 -16.20 -10.86
C ALA A 138 10.28 -15.49 -9.52
N ALA A 139 9.25 -15.31 -8.70
CA ALA A 139 9.36 -14.71 -7.38
C ALA A 139 9.79 -15.70 -6.29
N ALA A 140 9.84 -17.02 -6.56
CA ALA A 140 10.16 -18.02 -5.56
C ALA A 140 11.49 -17.71 -4.82
N GLY A 141 11.47 -17.87 -3.49
CA GLY A 141 12.62 -17.59 -2.63
C GLY A 141 12.23 -17.60 -1.17
N GLU A 142 13.22 -17.83 -0.31
CA GLU A 142 13.00 -17.79 1.13
C GLU A 142 12.50 -16.41 1.58
N GLY A 143 11.49 -16.39 2.45
CA GLY A 143 10.88 -15.15 2.98
C GLY A 143 9.93 -14.45 2.03
N ARG A 144 10.01 -14.66 0.72
CA ARG A 144 9.15 -13.98 -0.27
C ARG A 144 7.75 -14.57 -0.36
N GLY A 145 6.77 -13.69 -0.55
CA GLY A 145 5.37 -14.08 -0.70
C GLY A 145 4.42 -12.96 -0.33
N THR A 146 3.15 -13.15 -0.65
CA THR A 146 2.10 -12.17 -0.38
C THR A 146 1.62 -12.27 1.06
N GLY A 147 1.42 -11.14 1.70
CA GLY A 147 1.02 -11.06 3.11
C GLY A 147 2.10 -11.58 4.06
N ARG A 148 1.90 -11.34 5.35
CA ARG A 148 2.76 -11.87 6.43
C ARG A 148 1.92 -12.46 7.53
N ILE A 149 2.44 -13.50 8.18
CA ILE A 149 1.94 -14.02 9.46
C ILE A 149 2.98 -13.70 10.50
N GLY A 150 2.55 -13.25 11.68
CA GLY A 150 3.43 -13.01 12.80
C GLY A 150 2.72 -13.14 14.13
N GLU A 151 3.50 -13.00 15.19
CA GLU A 151 2.99 -12.97 16.56
C GLU A 151 2.89 -11.54 17.06
N LEU A 152 1.77 -11.21 17.69
CA LEU A 152 1.57 -9.94 18.38
C LEU A 152 2.50 -9.85 19.62
N PRO A 153 2.91 -8.63 20.02
CA PRO A 153 3.72 -8.42 21.23
C PRO A 153 3.08 -9.02 22.50
N ALA A 154 1.75 -9.02 22.58
CA ALA A 154 0.97 -9.61 23.64
C ALA A 154 -0.35 -10.17 23.08
N THR A 155 -0.92 -11.17 23.74
CA THR A 155 -2.29 -11.61 23.45
C THR A 155 -3.26 -10.51 23.86
N MET A 156 -4.21 -10.19 22.99
CA MET A 156 -5.27 -9.21 23.24
C MET A 156 -6.61 -9.72 22.66
N THR A 157 -7.72 -9.18 23.11
CA THR A 157 -9.02 -9.49 22.52
C THR A 157 -9.12 -8.86 21.10
N LEU A 158 -10.03 -9.35 20.26
CA LEU A 158 -10.28 -8.75 18.95
C LEU A 158 -10.69 -7.27 19.07
N GLY A 159 -11.47 -6.92 20.09
CA GLY A 159 -11.86 -5.54 20.36
C GLY A 159 -10.65 -4.66 20.67
N GLU A 160 -9.75 -5.11 21.55
CA GLU A 160 -8.49 -4.42 21.86
C GLU A 160 -7.57 -4.33 20.64
N LEU A 161 -7.46 -5.42 19.86
CA LEU A 161 -6.67 -5.45 18.62
C LEU A 161 -7.19 -4.44 17.60
N THR A 162 -8.50 -4.28 17.46
CA THR A 162 -9.11 -3.29 16.58
C THR A 162 -8.66 -1.88 16.94
N GLY A 163 -8.71 -1.52 18.22
CA GLY A 163 -8.21 -0.25 18.73
C GLY A 163 -6.70 -0.08 18.58
N PHE A 164 -5.94 -1.15 18.84
CA PHE A 164 -4.50 -1.17 18.69
C PHE A 164 -4.09 -0.91 17.23
N VAL A 165 -4.66 -1.63 16.26
CA VAL A 165 -4.39 -1.44 14.83
C VAL A 165 -4.74 0.00 14.41
N ALA A 166 -5.91 0.52 14.80
CA ALA A 166 -6.31 1.89 14.50
C ALA A 166 -5.33 2.94 15.07
N SER A 167 -4.68 2.65 16.21
CA SER A 167 -3.69 3.56 16.82
C SER A 167 -2.31 3.51 16.15
N ARG A 168 -2.03 2.48 15.37
CA ARG A 168 -0.73 2.25 14.73
C ARG A 168 -0.69 2.64 13.27
N LEU A 169 -1.82 2.55 12.59
CA LEU A 169 -1.93 2.95 11.18
C LEU A 169 -2.13 4.46 11.04
N PRO A 170 -1.82 5.04 9.88
CA PRO A 170 -2.20 6.40 9.57
C PRO A 170 -3.71 6.59 9.73
N GLY A 171 -4.11 7.73 10.29
CA GLY A 171 -5.52 8.05 10.49
C GLY A 171 -6.22 8.29 9.16
N THR A 172 -7.37 7.64 8.95
CA THR A 172 -8.25 7.84 7.80
C THR A 172 -9.70 7.95 8.27
N THR A 173 -10.56 8.47 7.41
CA THR A 173 -11.99 8.59 7.72
C THR A 173 -12.64 7.23 8.00
N SER A 174 -12.24 6.18 7.28
CA SER A 174 -12.80 4.84 7.42
C SER A 174 -12.38 4.15 8.73
N GLY A 175 -11.19 4.46 9.26
CA GLY A 175 -10.63 3.82 10.44
C GLY A 175 -10.42 2.32 10.24
N VAL A 176 -10.68 1.54 11.29
CA VAL A 176 -10.57 0.07 11.30
C VAL A 176 -11.88 -0.52 11.81
N ARG A 177 -12.42 -1.49 11.10
CA ARG A 177 -13.56 -2.29 11.52
C ARG A 177 -13.14 -3.74 11.67
N SER A 178 -13.81 -4.49 12.55
CA SER A 178 -13.55 -5.91 12.77
C SER A 178 -14.81 -6.75 12.61
N ALA A 179 -14.61 -8.03 12.32
CA ALA A 179 -15.66 -9.03 12.20
C ALA A 179 -15.24 -10.31 12.94
N GLY A 180 -16.10 -10.78 13.84
CA GLY A 180 -15.88 -11.89 14.76
C GLY A 180 -16.32 -11.53 16.17
N ASP A 181 -16.10 -12.46 17.13
CA ASP A 181 -16.37 -12.22 18.53
C ASP A 181 -15.36 -11.22 19.10
N PRO A 182 -15.78 -10.04 19.62
CA PRO A 182 -14.88 -9.03 20.17
C PRO A 182 -14.04 -9.52 21.35
N GLU A 183 -14.50 -10.52 22.11
CA GLU A 183 -13.78 -11.11 23.25
C GLU A 183 -12.83 -12.25 22.86
N ARG A 184 -12.81 -12.63 21.57
CA ARG A 184 -11.91 -13.68 21.08
C ARG A 184 -10.46 -13.30 21.34
N PRO A 185 -9.64 -14.15 22.00
CA PRO A 185 -8.22 -13.89 22.17
C PRO A 185 -7.49 -14.05 20.83
N VAL A 186 -6.57 -13.12 20.54
CA VAL A 186 -5.72 -13.08 19.35
C VAL A 186 -4.26 -13.00 19.77
N ARG A 187 -3.47 -13.96 19.31
CA ARG A 187 -2.01 -14.00 19.48
C ARG A 187 -1.29 -13.95 18.14
N THR A 188 -1.82 -14.68 17.16
CA THR A 188 -1.28 -14.75 15.81
C THR A 188 -2.11 -13.91 14.85
N LEU A 189 -1.43 -13.03 14.10
CA LEU A 189 -2.07 -12.14 13.14
C LEU A 189 -1.46 -12.35 11.75
N ALA A 190 -2.32 -12.59 10.76
CA ALA A 190 -1.94 -12.42 9.36
C ALA A 190 -2.24 -10.98 8.93
N VAL A 191 -1.39 -10.42 8.07
CA VAL A 191 -1.57 -9.07 7.49
C VAL A 191 -1.32 -9.10 5.99
N CYS A 192 -2.08 -8.29 5.25
CA CYS A 192 -1.85 -8.01 3.84
C CYS A 192 -2.08 -6.52 3.60
N GLY A 193 -1.10 -5.82 3.04
CA GLY A 193 -1.31 -4.46 2.54
C GLY A 193 -2.30 -4.49 1.38
N GLY A 194 -3.19 -3.49 1.32
CA GLY A 194 -4.20 -3.39 0.28
C GLY A 194 -5.31 -4.43 0.34
N ALA A 195 -5.94 -4.70 -0.82
CA ALA A 195 -7.07 -5.61 -0.95
C ALA A 195 -6.66 -7.07 -0.69
N GLY A 196 -7.29 -7.69 0.30
CA GLY A 196 -6.87 -9.00 0.78
C GLY A 196 -7.97 -10.08 0.80
N ASP A 197 -9.14 -9.84 0.23
CA ASP A 197 -10.24 -10.81 0.27
C ASP A 197 -9.93 -12.13 -0.47
N ALA A 198 -9.04 -12.09 -1.47
CA ALA A 198 -8.58 -13.29 -2.18
C ALA A 198 -7.79 -14.26 -1.28
N PHE A 199 -7.19 -13.78 -0.19
CA PHE A 199 -6.35 -14.57 0.71
C PHE A 199 -7.07 -15.06 1.97
N LEU A 200 -8.39 -14.84 2.09
CA LEU A 200 -9.20 -15.38 3.19
C LEU A 200 -9.05 -16.92 3.35
N PRO A 201 -9.04 -17.72 2.27
CA PRO A 201 -8.81 -19.16 2.38
C PRO A 201 -7.39 -19.50 2.91
N ASP A 202 -6.40 -18.67 2.57
CA ASP A 202 -5.00 -18.87 3.01
C ASP A 202 -4.85 -18.56 4.51
N ALA A 203 -5.45 -17.48 4.98
CA ALA A 203 -5.49 -17.14 6.40
C ALA A 203 -6.16 -18.26 7.22
N ARG A 204 -7.26 -18.82 6.72
CA ARG A 204 -7.94 -19.98 7.34
C ARG A 204 -7.03 -21.22 7.37
N ARG A 205 -6.38 -21.56 6.25
CA ARG A 205 -5.44 -22.72 6.20
C ARG A 205 -4.25 -22.56 7.11
N ALA A 206 -3.79 -21.32 7.29
CA ALA A 206 -2.68 -21.00 8.17
C ALA A 206 -3.01 -21.14 9.66
N GLY A 207 -4.29 -21.18 10.03
CA GLY A 207 -4.77 -21.35 11.40
C GLY A 207 -4.43 -20.16 12.30
N VAL A 208 -4.36 -18.94 11.74
CA VAL A 208 -4.14 -17.71 12.52
C VAL A 208 -5.39 -17.33 13.30
N ASP A 209 -5.23 -16.52 14.36
CA ASP A 209 -6.37 -16.08 15.17
C ASP A 209 -7.14 -14.96 14.51
N ALA A 210 -6.43 -14.06 13.77
CA ALA A 210 -7.05 -12.96 13.04
C ALA A 210 -6.29 -12.65 11.74
N TYR A 211 -6.96 -11.94 10.81
CA TYR A 211 -6.40 -11.47 9.56
C TYR A 211 -6.78 -10.02 9.30
N LEU A 212 -5.79 -9.17 9.05
CA LEU A 212 -5.94 -7.76 8.70
C LEU A 212 -5.62 -7.54 7.22
N CYS A 213 -6.53 -6.89 6.50
CA CYS A 213 -6.31 -6.38 5.13
C CYS A 213 -7.24 -5.20 4.86
N ALA A 214 -7.40 -4.84 3.60
CA ALA A 214 -8.36 -3.83 3.16
C ALA A 214 -9.40 -4.41 2.18
N ASP A 215 -10.41 -3.60 1.86
CA ASP A 215 -11.43 -3.83 0.82
C ASP A 215 -12.27 -5.11 1.00
N LEU A 216 -12.52 -5.49 2.25
CA LEU A 216 -13.32 -6.66 2.55
C LEU A 216 -14.80 -6.42 2.21
N ARG A 217 -15.38 -7.34 1.44
CA ARG A 217 -16.76 -7.30 0.97
C ARG A 217 -17.68 -8.15 1.85
N HIS A 218 -18.97 -7.79 1.89
CA HIS A 218 -19.99 -8.41 2.75
C HIS A 218 -20.00 -9.94 2.65
N HIS A 219 -20.26 -10.49 1.48
CA HIS A 219 -20.43 -11.95 1.33
C HIS A 219 -19.14 -12.74 1.62
N PRO A 220 -17.96 -12.38 1.09
CA PRO A 220 -16.73 -13.07 1.46
C PRO A 220 -16.47 -13.10 2.96
N VAL A 221 -16.72 -11.98 3.67
CA VAL A 221 -16.56 -11.92 5.14
C VAL A 221 -17.56 -12.82 5.84
N SER A 222 -18.86 -12.74 5.46
CA SER A 222 -19.92 -13.52 6.09
C SER A 222 -19.70 -15.03 5.92
N GLU A 223 -19.36 -15.47 4.72
CA GLU A 223 -19.08 -16.87 4.41
C GLU A 223 -17.82 -17.37 5.12
N HIS A 224 -16.76 -16.57 5.14
CA HIS A 224 -15.51 -16.89 5.83
C HIS A 224 -15.74 -17.15 7.33
N LEU A 225 -16.52 -16.30 8.00
CA LEU A 225 -16.83 -16.45 9.42
C LEU A 225 -17.75 -17.64 9.67
N ALA A 226 -18.77 -17.84 8.82
CA ALA A 226 -19.69 -18.99 8.92
C ALA A 226 -18.96 -20.33 8.79
N ASP A 227 -17.92 -20.36 7.97
CA ASP A 227 -17.03 -21.51 7.79
C ASP A 227 -15.97 -21.68 8.89
N GLY A 228 -16.04 -20.88 9.98
CA GLY A 228 -15.10 -20.96 11.12
C GLY A 228 -13.72 -20.41 10.82
N GLY A 229 -13.60 -19.44 9.92
CA GLY A 229 -12.36 -18.72 9.65
C GLY A 229 -11.87 -17.87 10.83
N PRO A 230 -10.61 -17.35 10.77
CA PRO A 230 -10.10 -16.39 11.73
C PRO A 230 -10.94 -15.11 11.79
N ALA A 231 -10.84 -14.37 12.90
CA ALA A 231 -11.43 -13.03 12.98
C ALA A 231 -10.81 -12.12 11.91
N LEU A 232 -11.57 -11.12 11.44
CA LEU A 232 -11.11 -10.22 10.38
C LEU A 232 -11.02 -8.78 10.88
N LEU A 233 -10.01 -8.06 10.40
CA LEU A 233 -9.90 -6.61 10.51
C LEU A 233 -9.80 -6.05 9.08
N ASP A 234 -10.55 -4.97 8.84
CA ASP A 234 -10.59 -4.24 7.58
C ASP A 234 -10.22 -2.79 7.84
N ALA A 235 -9.08 -2.37 7.31
CA ALA A 235 -8.58 -1.01 7.42
C ALA A 235 -8.64 -0.31 6.06
N ALA A 236 -8.45 1.02 6.06
CA ALA A 236 -8.36 1.76 4.81
C ALA A 236 -7.19 1.24 3.95
N HIS A 237 -7.41 1.09 2.65
CA HIS A 237 -6.44 0.53 1.71
C HIS A 237 -5.11 1.29 1.79
N TRP A 238 -5.15 2.61 1.56
CA TRP A 238 -4.00 3.49 1.66
C TRP A 238 -3.24 3.34 2.99
N ALA A 239 -3.96 3.26 4.11
CA ALA A 239 -3.35 3.18 5.44
C ALA A 239 -2.56 1.90 5.67
N THR A 240 -2.93 0.78 5.02
CA THR A 240 -2.23 -0.51 5.12
C THR A 240 -0.95 -0.56 4.29
N GLU A 241 -0.80 0.29 3.27
CA GLU A 241 0.34 0.32 2.35
C GLU A 241 1.28 1.50 2.58
N ARG A 242 0.76 2.61 3.14
CA ARG A 242 1.56 3.81 3.43
C ARG A 242 2.84 3.51 4.25
N PRO A 243 2.88 2.57 5.22
CA PRO A 243 4.11 2.23 5.93
C PRO A 243 5.28 1.82 5.03
N TRP A 244 5.03 1.17 3.89
CA TRP A 244 6.06 0.79 2.93
C TRP A 244 6.81 1.98 2.32
N LEU A 245 6.18 3.14 2.22
CA LEU A 245 6.82 4.34 1.68
C LEU A 245 8.03 4.78 2.52
N ASP A 246 7.98 4.60 3.85
CA ASP A 246 9.10 4.91 4.73
C ASP A 246 10.30 3.99 4.45
N ASP A 247 10.02 2.69 4.21
CA ASP A 247 11.05 1.68 3.96
C ASP A 247 11.72 1.88 2.60
N VAL A 248 10.94 2.13 1.54
CA VAL A 248 11.51 2.39 0.20
C VAL A 248 12.27 3.71 0.19
N ALA A 249 11.80 4.75 0.89
CA ALA A 249 12.48 6.02 1.00
C ALA A 249 13.80 5.90 1.77
N ALA A 250 13.81 5.19 2.89
CA ALA A 250 15.02 4.91 3.66
C ALA A 250 16.04 4.14 2.81
N TRP A 251 15.59 3.13 2.07
CA TRP A 251 16.44 2.36 1.19
C TRP A 251 17.03 3.22 0.06
N LEU A 252 16.23 4.07 -0.61
CA LEU A 252 16.69 4.97 -1.67
C LEU A 252 17.77 5.94 -1.17
N ARG A 253 17.61 6.53 0.03
CA ARG A 253 18.61 7.38 0.68
C ARG A 253 19.92 6.64 0.96
N GLY A 254 19.84 5.33 1.23
CA GLY A 254 21.01 4.48 1.42
C GLY A 254 21.73 4.09 0.11
N GLN A 255 21.04 4.19 -1.05
CA GLN A 255 21.62 3.86 -2.34
C GLN A 255 22.24 5.08 -3.06
N PHE A 256 21.66 6.26 -2.86
CA PHE A 256 22.00 7.47 -3.62
C PHE A 256 22.07 8.68 -2.70
N ASP A 257 22.95 9.64 -3.03
CA ASP A 257 22.96 10.95 -2.41
C ASP A 257 21.89 11.85 -3.06
N ILE A 258 20.64 11.61 -2.71
CA ILE A 258 19.45 12.31 -3.22
C ILE A 258 18.49 12.63 -2.07
N ASP A 259 17.68 13.67 -2.26
CA ASP A 259 16.60 13.98 -1.34
C ASP A 259 15.40 13.07 -1.63
N VAL A 260 14.87 12.39 -0.61
CA VAL A 260 13.71 11.51 -0.76
C VAL A 260 12.63 11.93 0.22
N LEU A 261 11.52 12.36 -0.31
CA LEU A 261 10.33 12.75 0.42
C LEU A 261 9.32 11.60 0.43
N VAL A 262 8.53 11.53 1.48
CA VAL A 262 7.40 10.59 1.62
C VAL A 262 6.13 11.41 1.72
N SER A 263 5.13 11.07 0.91
CA SER A 263 3.83 11.73 0.97
C SER A 263 3.06 11.30 2.23
N GLU A 264 2.54 12.28 2.92
CA GLU A 264 1.58 12.10 4.03
C GLU A 264 0.13 12.40 3.60
N LEU A 265 -0.08 12.69 2.30
CA LEU A 265 -1.42 12.94 1.80
C LEU A 265 -2.24 11.66 1.88
N ASP A 266 -3.34 11.72 2.60
CA ASP A 266 -4.35 10.67 2.62
C ASP A 266 -5.05 10.66 1.26
N THR A 267 -4.80 9.61 0.49
CA THR A 267 -5.41 9.38 -0.83
C THR A 267 -6.54 8.34 -0.77
N ASP A 268 -6.94 7.90 0.44
CA ASP A 268 -8.15 7.10 0.64
C ASP A 268 -9.36 7.87 0.09
N PRO A 269 -10.18 7.26 -0.79
CA PRO A 269 -11.29 7.98 -1.42
C PRO A 269 -12.45 8.31 -0.47
N TRP A 270 -12.47 7.75 0.74
CA TRP A 270 -13.56 7.92 1.69
C TRP A 270 -13.35 9.16 2.58
N THR A 271 -14.20 10.16 2.40
CA THR A 271 -14.09 11.46 3.09
C THR A 271 -15.09 11.66 4.21
N GLY A 272 -16.01 10.71 4.42
CA GLY A 272 -17.05 10.80 5.45
C GLY A 272 -17.40 9.42 6.02
N HIS A 273 -17.57 9.36 7.35
CA HIS A 273 -18.09 8.17 8.05
C HIS A 273 -19.10 8.59 9.10
N ALA A 274 -20.27 7.95 9.13
CA ALA A 274 -21.27 8.14 10.17
C ALA A 274 -21.77 6.77 10.67
N ARG A 275 -21.81 6.60 11.99
CA ARG A 275 -22.50 5.45 12.58
C ARG A 275 -24.01 5.69 12.51
N ALA A 276 -24.78 4.66 12.17
CA ALA A 276 -26.22 4.70 12.36
C ALA A 276 -26.49 4.92 13.86
N VAL A 277 -27.22 5.97 14.20
CA VAL A 277 -27.71 6.21 15.55
C VAL A 277 -29.12 5.62 15.60
N PRO A 278 -29.39 4.58 16.40
CA PRO A 278 -30.76 4.18 16.71
C PRO A 278 -31.41 5.41 17.36
N ASP A 279 -32.61 5.79 16.92
CA ASP A 279 -33.38 6.93 17.47
C ASP A 279 -32.88 8.34 17.08
N LEU A 280 -32.60 8.62 15.80
CA LEU A 280 -32.73 9.98 15.31
C LEU A 280 -34.21 10.39 15.41
N PRO A 281 -34.57 11.48 16.12
CA PRO A 281 -35.93 12.00 16.08
C PRO A 281 -36.31 12.25 14.61
N GLU A 282 -37.55 11.92 14.25
CA GLU A 282 -38.09 12.06 12.90
C GLU A 282 -37.57 13.32 12.23
N THR A 283 -36.84 13.16 11.14
CA THR A 283 -36.35 14.31 10.37
C THR A 283 -37.52 15.16 9.94
N LYS A 284 -37.57 16.41 10.41
CA LYS A 284 -38.43 17.42 9.81
C LYS A 284 -38.24 17.36 8.31
N GLU A 285 -39.34 17.13 7.58
CA GLU A 285 -39.36 17.11 6.13
C GLU A 285 -38.50 18.23 5.56
N ILE A 286 -37.47 17.88 4.81
CA ILE A 286 -36.78 18.85 3.96
C ILE A 286 -37.77 19.15 2.84
N GLN A 287 -38.51 20.26 2.98
CA GLN A 287 -39.35 20.74 1.90
C GLN A 287 -38.47 21.14 0.71
N PRO A 288 -38.90 20.82 -0.53
CA PRO A 288 -38.14 21.03 -1.76
C PRO A 288 -37.77 22.47 -2.05
#